data_33d4ece68274794c65b891386e0d5ccd
#
_entry.id   33d4ece68274794c65b891386e0d5ccd
#
_cell.length_a   1.000
_cell.length_b   1.000
_cell.length_c   1.000
_cell.angle_alpha   90.00
_cell.angle_beta   90.00
_cell.angle_gamma   90.00
#
_symmetry.space_group_name_H-M   'P 1'
#
loop_
_entity.id
_entity.type
_entity.pdbx_description
1 polymer ?
#
loop_
_entity_poly.entity_id
_entity_poly.type
_entity_poly.pdbx_seq_one_letter_code
_entity_poly.pdbx_strand_id
1 'polypeptide(L)'
;DKSGQNVINIIIEVCRFRIEKLGKVNPLFFEELHMYPELLAYVRKLHKEYESDAHSFIQRGVKEGLFLPNINYEIIRILTVASQNAIMNQFLYKKYDVEELGYAAILFFVRGYCTLEGIKLLDKELESLFSRK
;
A
#
# COMPACT_ATOMS: atom_id res chain seq x y z
N ASP A 1 12.44 -10.90 -3.69
CA ASP A 1 13.14 -10.68 -2.45
C ASP A 1 14.15 -11.76 -2.15
N LYS A 2 15.29 -11.35 -1.61
CA LYS A 2 16.46 -12.23 -1.49
C LYS A 2 16.63 -12.90 -0.14
N SER A 3 15.85 -12.48 0.84
CA SER A 3 16.06 -12.95 2.21
C SER A 3 15.15 -14.12 2.58
N GLY A 4 14.39 -14.65 1.64
CA GLY A 4 13.44 -15.72 1.91
C GLY A 4 12.15 -15.23 2.54
N GLN A 5 11.94 -13.94 2.59
CA GLN A 5 10.69 -13.38 3.11
C GLN A 5 9.54 -13.72 2.19
N ASN A 6 8.36 -13.92 2.78
CA ASN A 6 7.16 -14.12 1.99
C ASN A 6 6.55 -12.75 1.62
N VAL A 7 5.52 -12.75 0.78
CA VAL A 7 4.92 -11.50 0.32
C VAL A 7 4.33 -10.67 1.47
N ILE A 8 3.83 -11.33 2.52
CA ILE A 8 3.28 -10.60 3.67
C ILE A 8 4.38 -9.83 4.39
N ASN A 9 5.53 -10.46 4.60
CA ASN A 9 6.67 -9.79 5.23
C ASN A 9 7.09 -8.57 4.41
N ILE A 10 7.11 -8.71 3.09
CA ILE A 10 7.50 -7.61 2.21
C ILE A 10 6.53 -6.45 2.29
N ILE A 11 5.23 -6.74 2.30
CA ILE A 11 4.20 -5.69 2.42
C ILE A 11 4.39 -4.93 3.72
N ILE A 12 4.60 -5.64 4.82
CA ILE A 12 4.76 -5.00 6.12
C ILE A 12 6.02 -4.12 6.16
N GLU A 13 7.10 -4.59 5.56
CA GLU A 13 8.33 -3.79 5.51
C GLU A 13 8.13 -2.52 4.69
N VAL A 14 7.44 -2.62 3.56
CA VAL A 14 7.14 -1.46 2.73
C VAL A 14 6.24 -0.48 3.50
N CYS A 15 5.25 -0.98 4.20
CA CYS A 15 4.35 -0.13 4.98
C CYS A 15 5.08 0.56 6.12
N ARG A 16 5.95 -0.17 6.82
CA ARG A 16 6.74 0.42 7.90
C ARG A 16 7.60 1.56 7.37
N PHE A 17 8.25 1.31 6.24
CA PHE A 17 9.11 2.32 5.62
C PHE A 17 8.31 3.57 5.25
N ARG A 18 7.14 3.38 4.62
CA ARG A 18 6.30 4.50 4.21
C ARG A 18 5.80 5.31 5.40
N ILE A 19 5.37 4.63 6.44
CA ILE A 19 4.89 5.31 7.64
C ILE A 19 6.00 6.15 8.26
N GLU A 20 7.21 5.57 8.36
CA GLU A 20 8.34 6.29 8.94
C GLU A 20 8.74 7.51 8.11
N LYS A 21 8.68 7.40 6.80
CA LYS A 21 9.09 8.50 5.92
C LYS A 21 7.99 9.53 5.74
N LEU A 22 6.78 9.09 5.42
CA LEU A 22 5.69 9.99 5.12
C LEU A 22 5.08 10.63 6.37
N GLY A 23 5.17 9.96 7.50
CA GLY A 23 4.67 10.51 8.75
C GLY A 23 5.41 11.77 9.18
N LYS A 24 6.61 12.00 8.63
CA LYS A 24 7.41 13.17 8.95
C LYS A 24 7.24 14.30 7.92
N VAL A 25 6.49 14.05 6.85
CA VAL A 25 6.31 15.03 5.80
C VAL A 25 5.21 16.00 6.19
N ASN A 26 5.50 17.29 6.01
CA ASN A 26 4.52 18.34 6.27
C ASN A 26 3.34 18.18 5.31
N PRO A 27 2.09 18.23 5.82
CA PRO A 27 0.92 18.13 4.94
C PRO A 27 0.91 19.13 3.78
N LEU A 28 1.54 20.29 3.96
CA LEU A 28 1.63 21.28 2.90
C LEU A 28 2.36 20.75 1.67
N PHE A 29 3.26 19.78 1.85
CA PHE A 29 3.96 19.17 0.73
C PHE A 29 2.98 18.55 -0.26
N PHE A 30 1.95 17.87 0.25
CA PHE A 30 0.97 17.23 -0.59
C PHE A 30 0.11 18.24 -1.36
N GLU A 31 -0.20 19.37 -0.74
CA GLU A 31 -0.93 20.43 -1.43
C GLU A 31 -0.07 21.03 -2.52
N GLU A 32 1.20 21.30 -2.23
CA GLU A 32 2.12 21.89 -3.18
C GLU A 32 2.34 20.97 -4.37
N LEU A 33 2.32 19.66 -4.14
CA LEU A 33 2.49 18.70 -5.22
C LEU A 33 1.44 18.90 -6.32
N HIS A 34 0.20 19.22 -5.92
CA HIS A 34 -0.89 19.46 -6.87
C HIS A 34 -0.72 20.77 -7.63
N MET A 35 0.08 21.68 -7.11
CA MET A 35 0.31 22.98 -7.75
C MET A 35 1.39 22.91 -8.84
N TYR A 36 2.10 21.79 -8.93
CA TYR A 36 3.18 21.65 -9.90
C TYR A 36 2.87 20.47 -10.84
N PRO A 37 2.20 20.74 -11.98
CA PRO A 37 1.81 19.67 -12.90
C PRO A 37 2.94 18.79 -13.38
N GLU A 38 4.14 19.38 -13.55
CA GLU A 38 5.30 18.62 -14.01
C GLU A 38 5.74 17.59 -12.99
N LEU A 39 5.74 17.97 -11.71
CA LEU A 39 6.11 17.07 -10.63
C LEU A 39 5.09 15.96 -10.49
N LEU A 40 3.81 16.31 -10.61
CA LEU A 40 2.74 15.33 -10.53
C LEU A 40 2.84 14.31 -11.67
N ALA A 41 3.17 14.79 -12.88
CA ALA A 41 3.37 13.92 -14.03
C ALA A 41 4.55 12.97 -13.81
N TYR A 42 5.61 13.45 -13.20
CA TYR A 42 6.78 12.63 -12.90
C TYR A 42 6.44 11.51 -11.92
N VAL A 43 5.68 11.83 -10.87
CA VAL A 43 5.25 10.85 -9.88
C VAL A 43 4.38 9.78 -10.54
N ARG A 44 3.48 10.19 -11.43
CA ARG A 44 2.63 9.25 -12.16
C ARG A 44 3.45 8.33 -13.05
N LYS A 45 4.48 8.87 -13.66
CA LYS A 45 5.37 8.08 -14.50
C LYS A 45 6.09 7.01 -13.68
N LEU A 46 6.56 7.37 -12.49
CA LEU A 46 7.19 6.40 -11.59
C LEU A 46 6.23 5.28 -11.22
N HIS A 47 4.98 5.62 -10.93
CA HIS A 47 3.97 4.61 -10.61
C HIS A 47 3.78 3.63 -11.76
N LYS A 48 3.77 4.15 -12.97
CA LYS A 48 3.59 3.31 -14.17
C LYS A 48 4.73 2.32 -14.33
N GLU A 49 5.95 2.75 -14.03
CA GLU A 49 7.12 1.88 -14.17
C GLU A 49 7.09 0.70 -13.19
N TYR A 50 6.36 0.82 -12.10
CA TYR A 50 6.28 -0.25 -11.11
C TYR A 50 5.13 -1.23 -11.33
N GLU A 51 4.31 -1.01 -12.35
CA GLU A 51 3.15 -1.89 -12.59
C GLU A 51 3.55 -3.34 -12.89
N SER A 52 4.60 -3.54 -13.68
CA SER A 52 5.04 -4.90 -14.00
C SER A 52 5.57 -5.62 -12.78
N ASP A 53 6.24 -4.89 -11.89
CA ASP A 53 6.75 -5.46 -10.65
C ASP A 53 5.61 -5.84 -9.73
N ALA A 54 4.54 -5.05 -9.72
CA ALA A 54 3.36 -5.36 -8.92
C ALA A 54 2.71 -6.66 -9.38
N HIS A 55 2.63 -6.85 -10.69
CA HIS A 55 2.06 -8.09 -11.22
C HIS A 55 2.87 -9.30 -10.78
N SER A 56 4.19 -9.23 -10.88
CA SER A 56 5.07 -10.31 -10.46
C SER A 56 4.93 -10.59 -8.96
N PHE A 57 4.79 -9.56 -8.18
CA PHE A 57 4.62 -9.68 -6.73
C PHE A 57 3.32 -10.41 -6.40
N ILE A 58 2.23 -10.06 -7.07
CA ILE A 58 0.94 -10.72 -6.87
C ILE A 58 1.04 -12.20 -7.27
N GLN A 59 1.68 -12.49 -8.39
CA GLN A 59 1.86 -13.87 -8.83
C GLN A 59 2.64 -14.68 -7.81
N ARG A 60 3.66 -14.07 -7.22
CA ARG A 60 4.42 -14.71 -6.16
C ARG A 60 3.54 -15.04 -4.97
N GLY A 61 2.69 -14.09 -4.56
CA GLY A 61 1.80 -14.30 -3.42
C GLY A 61 0.79 -15.42 -3.67
N VAL A 62 0.28 -15.52 -4.91
CA VAL A 62 -0.62 -16.61 -5.27
C VAL A 62 0.12 -17.95 -5.18
N LYS A 63 1.35 -17.98 -5.66
CA LYS A 63 2.17 -19.19 -5.64
C LYS A 63 2.49 -19.62 -4.22
N GLU A 64 2.72 -18.67 -3.33
CA GLU A 64 3.00 -18.96 -1.94
C GLU A 64 1.75 -19.38 -1.16
N GLY A 65 0.58 -19.28 -1.79
CA GLY A 65 -0.67 -19.63 -1.13
C GLY A 65 -1.19 -18.57 -0.18
N LEU A 66 -0.68 -17.35 -0.29
CA LEU A 66 -1.04 -16.26 0.61
C LEU A 66 -2.04 -15.29 0.00
N PHE A 67 -2.10 -15.21 -1.33
CA PHE A 67 -3.07 -14.38 -2.04
C PHE A 67 -4.05 -15.26 -2.80
N LEU A 68 -5.30 -14.82 -2.88
CA LEU A 68 -6.35 -15.56 -3.57
C LEU A 68 -6.06 -15.65 -5.08
N PRO A 69 -6.21 -16.84 -5.68
CA PRO A 69 -5.81 -17.03 -7.08
C PRO A 69 -6.81 -16.57 -8.13
N ASN A 70 -8.09 -16.48 -7.81
CA ASN A 70 -9.12 -16.24 -8.82
C ASN A 70 -9.73 -14.85 -8.73
N ILE A 71 -8.90 -13.85 -8.49
CA ILE A 71 -9.32 -12.46 -8.42
C ILE A 71 -8.77 -11.70 -9.60
N ASN A 72 -9.56 -10.78 -10.12
CA ASN A 72 -9.08 -9.86 -11.15
C ASN A 72 -8.29 -8.75 -10.46
N TYR A 73 -6.97 -8.93 -10.39
CA TYR A 73 -6.10 -7.98 -9.69
C TYR A 73 -5.99 -6.64 -10.40
N GLU A 74 -6.37 -6.58 -11.68
CA GLU A 74 -6.42 -5.30 -12.37
C GLU A 74 -7.47 -4.39 -11.75
N ILE A 75 -8.61 -4.96 -11.40
CA ILE A 75 -9.67 -4.20 -10.74
C ILE A 75 -9.19 -3.73 -9.36
N ILE A 76 -8.51 -4.61 -8.63
CA ILE A 76 -7.97 -4.23 -7.31
C ILE A 76 -7.00 -3.06 -7.45
N ARG A 77 -6.15 -3.11 -8.48
CA ARG A 77 -5.20 -2.03 -8.73
C ARG A 77 -5.92 -0.71 -9.00
N ILE A 78 -6.94 -0.76 -9.85
CA ILE A 78 -7.71 0.45 -10.19
C ILE A 78 -8.36 1.05 -8.95
N LEU A 79 -8.96 0.21 -8.12
CA LEU A 79 -9.61 0.68 -6.89
C LEU A 79 -8.61 1.24 -5.90
N THR A 80 -7.44 0.62 -5.81
CA THR A 80 -6.37 1.10 -4.91
C THR A 80 -5.91 2.48 -5.33
N VAL A 81 -5.67 2.67 -6.64
CA VAL A 81 -5.24 3.98 -7.15
C VAL A 81 -6.33 5.03 -6.93
N ALA A 82 -7.59 4.67 -7.17
CA ALA A 82 -8.71 5.59 -6.96
C ALA A 82 -8.78 6.02 -5.48
N SER A 83 -8.55 5.08 -4.57
CA SER A 83 -8.56 5.38 -3.14
C SER A 83 -7.42 6.33 -2.77
N GLN A 84 -6.23 6.13 -3.33
CA GLN A 84 -5.10 7.01 -3.09
C GLN A 84 -5.39 8.42 -3.61
N ASN A 85 -6.01 8.51 -4.78
CA ASN A 85 -6.39 9.82 -5.33
C ASN A 85 -7.43 10.51 -4.46
N ALA A 86 -8.36 9.76 -3.89
CA ALA A 86 -9.36 10.33 -2.98
C ALA A 86 -8.70 10.90 -1.73
N ILE A 87 -7.72 10.19 -1.18
CA ILE A 87 -6.98 10.68 -0.01
C ILE A 87 -6.34 12.02 -0.32
N MET A 88 -5.71 12.12 -1.49
CA MET A 88 -5.04 13.36 -1.89
C MET A 88 -6.03 14.48 -2.20
N ASN A 89 -7.07 14.17 -2.99
CA ASN A 89 -8.00 15.20 -3.45
C ASN A 89 -8.90 15.73 -2.35
N GLN A 90 -9.18 14.93 -1.33
CA GLN A 90 -10.01 15.35 -0.22
C GLN A 90 -9.20 15.77 1.00
N PHE A 91 -7.89 15.82 0.84
CA PHE A 91 -6.99 16.26 1.91
C PHE A 91 -7.16 15.45 3.20
N LEU A 92 -7.38 14.14 3.06
CA LEU A 92 -7.57 13.27 4.22
C LEU A 92 -6.32 13.22 5.10
N TYR A 93 -5.15 13.43 4.49
CA TYR A 93 -3.90 13.44 5.24
C TYR A 93 -3.80 14.62 6.22
N LYS A 94 -4.68 15.61 6.10
CA LYS A 94 -4.78 16.71 7.07
C LYS A 94 -5.68 16.34 8.24
N LYS A 95 -6.60 15.42 8.02
CA LYS A 95 -7.61 15.05 8.99
C LYS A 95 -7.19 13.83 9.81
N TYR A 96 -6.50 12.89 9.16
CA TYR A 96 -6.05 11.66 9.79
C TYR A 96 -4.56 11.49 9.54
N ASP A 97 -3.85 10.88 10.47
CA ASP A 97 -2.42 10.70 10.25
C ASP A 97 -2.16 9.56 9.27
N VAL A 98 -0.94 9.54 8.76
CA VAL A 98 -0.54 8.58 7.71
C VAL A 98 -0.66 7.14 8.22
N GLU A 99 -0.38 6.94 9.49
CA GLU A 99 -0.45 5.61 10.09
C GLU A 99 -1.88 5.08 10.06
N GLU A 100 -2.85 5.91 10.42
CA GLU A 100 -4.25 5.52 10.39
C GLU A 100 -4.73 5.21 8.96
N LEU A 101 -4.35 6.09 8.02
CA LEU A 101 -4.73 5.91 6.62
C LEU A 101 -4.11 4.63 6.05
N GLY A 102 -2.85 4.37 6.38
CA GLY A 102 -2.16 3.18 5.90
C GLY A 102 -2.77 1.90 6.46
N TYR A 103 -3.10 1.92 7.74
CA TYR A 103 -3.71 0.76 8.38
C TYR A 103 -5.06 0.43 7.75
N ALA A 104 -5.87 1.46 7.53
CA ALA A 104 -7.18 1.28 6.90
C ALA A 104 -7.05 0.72 5.49
N ALA A 105 -6.07 1.21 4.72
CA ALA A 105 -5.85 0.72 3.36
C ALA A 105 -5.43 -0.74 3.35
N ILE A 106 -4.56 -1.14 4.27
CA ILE A 106 -4.14 -2.53 4.37
C ILE A 106 -5.32 -3.43 4.69
N LEU A 107 -6.14 -3.04 5.65
CA LEU A 107 -7.30 -3.82 6.02
C LEU A 107 -8.29 -3.94 4.87
N PHE A 108 -8.51 -2.84 4.16
CA PHE A 108 -9.52 -2.82 3.12
C PHE A 108 -9.09 -3.53 1.84
N PHE A 109 -7.85 -3.32 1.42
CA PHE A 109 -7.37 -3.88 0.16
C PHE A 109 -6.55 -5.15 0.32
N VAL A 110 -5.46 -5.09 1.06
CA VAL A 110 -4.54 -6.22 1.13
C VAL A 110 -5.17 -7.42 1.82
N ARG A 111 -5.75 -7.20 2.98
CA ARG A 111 -6.38 -8.28 3.72
C ARG A 111 -7.53 -8.90 2.90
N GLY A 112 -8.18 -8.08 2.10
CA GLY A 112 -9.31 -8.52 1.28
C GLY A 112 -8.94 -9.54 0.20
N TYR A 113 -7.71 -9.52 -0.28
CA TYR A 113 -7.31 -10.51 -1.30
C TYR A 113 -6.38 -11.58 -0.77
N CYS A 114 -6.21 -11.66 0.54
CA CYS A 114 -5.43 -12.74 1.15
C CYS A 114 -6.25 -14.01 1.34
N THR A 115 -5.56 -15.16 1.27
CA THR A 115 -6.15 -16.43 1.70
C THR A 115 -6.24 -16.42 3.21
N LEU A 116 -6.90 -17.43 3.80
CA LEU A 116 -6.94 -17.54 5.26
C LEU A 116 -5.55 -17.59 5.86
N GLU A 117 -4.64 -18.30 5.20
CA GLU A 117 -3.26 -18.37 5.65
C GLU A 117 -2.59 -17.01 5.59
N GLY A 118 -2.82 -16.27 4.50
CA GLY A 118 -2.31 -14.92 4.36
C GLY A 118 -2.86 -13.98 5.41
N ILE A 119 -4.15 -14.10 5.73
CA ILE A 119 -4.78 -13.29 6.76
C ILE A 119 -4.14 -13.52 8.13
N LYS A 120 -3.87 -14.77 8.47
CA LYS A 120 -3.24 -15.09 9.75
C LYS A 120 -1.88 -14.42 9.88
N LEU A 121 -1.07 -14.52 8.83
CA LEU A 121 0.24 -13.90 8.85
C LEU A 121 0.14 -12.39 8.89
N LEU A 122 -0.77 -11.82 8.08
CA LEU A 122 -0.96 -10.38 8.03
C LEU A 122 -1.41 -9.82 9.36
N ASP A 123 -2.41 -10.45 9.99
CA ASP A 123 -2.93 -9.97 11.26
C ASP A 123 -1.85 -9.98 12.34
N LYS A 124 -1.02 -11.00 12.35
CA LYS A 124 0.07 -11.09 13.31
C LYS A 124 1.07 -9.96 13.11
N GLU A 125 1.42 -9.67 11.86
CA GLU A 125 2.37 -8.61 11.56
C GLU A 125 1.79 -7.23 11.83
N LEU A 126 0.51 -7.04 11.54
CA LEU A 126 -0.16 -5.78 11.81
C LEU A 126 -0.22 -5.49 13.30
N GLU A 127 -0.46 -6.51 14.11
CA GLU A 127 -0.46 -6.37 15.55
C GLU A 127 0.89 -5.83 16.02
N SER A 128 1.97 -6.39 15.50
CA SER A 128 3.31 -5.94 15.84
C SER A 128 3.58 -4.52 15.37
N LEU A 129 3.13 -4.19 14.16
CA LEU A 129 3.39 -2.89 13.55
C LEU A 129 2.62 -1.76 14.22
N PHE A 130 1.38 -2.02 14.63
CA PHE A 130 0.49 -0.99 15.18
C PHE A 130 0.16 -1.15 16.66
N SER A 131 0.83 -2.03 17.36
CA SER A 131 0.48 -2.38 18.74
C SER A 131 0.99 -1.40 19.81
N ARG A 132 1.59 -0.32 19.38
CA ARG A 132 2.20 0.64 20.32
C ARG A 132 1.22 1.59 20.97
N LYS A 133 -0.02 1.32 20.84
CA LYS A 133 -1.03 2.22 21.42
C LYS A 133 -1.32 1.90 22.85
#